data_b89c00f49ce08463ced42bf6b7a0b48a
#
_entry.id   b89c00f49ce08463ced42bf6b7a0b48a
#
_cell.length_a   1.000
_cell.length_b   1.000
_cell.length_c   1.000
_cell.angle_alpha   90.00
_cell.angle_beta   90.00
_cell.angle_gamma   90.00
#
_symmetry.space_group_name_H-M   'P 1'
#
loop_
_entity.id
_entity.type
_entity.pdbx_description
1 polymer ?
#
loop_
_entity_poly.entity_id
_entity_poly.type
_entity_poly.pdbx_seq_one_letter_code
_entity_poly.pdbx_strand_id
1 'polypeptide(L)'
;MIQAIVFLPLLAALVAGLGQRAIGATASKILTTGALFTSCALSWPIFLSFVMGTGEAEVVTVLHWVSSGALQFNWELRVDTLTAVMLVVITTVSALVHLYSWGYMEEDPDQPRFFAYLSLFTFAMLMLVTANNLVQMFFGWEGVGLASYLLIGFWYKKPSANAAAIKAFVVNRVGDLGFMLGIFGTFLVFGTVSIPEILTAAPGMAGSSITFLGMRLDTMTILCLLLFIGAMGKSAQLGLHTWLPDAMEGPTPVSALIHAATMVTAGVFMVCRLSPMFETSEVALGVVTFVGAATCLFAATVGTTQWDIKRVIAYSTCSQLGYMFFAAGVGAYGAAMFHLFTHAFFKALLFLGAGSVIHAMHHEQ
;
A
#
# COMPACT_ATOMS: atom_id res chain seq x y z
N MET A 1 18.13 9.58 -9.56
CA MET A 1 16.98 8.97 -10.29
C MET A 1 15.85 8.64 -9.35
N ILE A 2 16.08 7.90 -8.27
CA ILE A 2 15.00 7.50 -7.33
C ILE A 2 14.25 8.70 -6.70
N GLN A 3 14.92 9.78 -6.36
CA GLN A 3 14.28 10.99 -5.84
C GLN A 3 13.26 11.57 -6.83
N ALA A 4 13.58 11.60 -8.12
CA ALA A 4 12.65 12.06 -9.15
C ALA A 4 11.41 11.14 -9.24
N ILE A 5 11.59 9.82 -9.21
CA ILE A 5 10.49 8.86 -9.22
C ILE A 5 9.52 9.13 -8.08
N VAL A 6 10.04 9.35 -6.87
CA VAL A 6 9.23 9.50 -5.66
C VAL A 6 8.59 10.89 -5.58
N PHE A 7 9.33 11.97 -5.87
CA PHE A 7 8.86 13.33 -5.61
C PHE A 7 8.13 14.00 -6.78
N LEU A 8 8.27 13.52 -8.02
CA LEU A 8 7.49 14.07 -9.13
C LEU A 8 5.97 13.97 -8.89
N PRO A 9 5.42 12.82 -8.44
CA PRO A 9 4.00 12.76 -8.12
C PRO A 9 3.57 13.74 -7.02
N LEU A 10 4.41 13.98 -6.01
CA LEU A 10 4.13 14.96 -4.96
C LEU A 10 4.07 16.39 -5.53
N LEU A 11 5.07 16.78 -6.30
CA LEU A 11 5.12 18.11 -6.91
C LEU A 11 3.91 18.34 -7.81
N ALA A 12 3.58 17.36 -8.63
CA ALA A 12 2.39 17.41 -9.48
C ALA A 12 1.09 17.52 -8.67
N ALA A 13 0.98 16.77 -7.57
CA ALA A 13 -0.18 16.84 -6.68
C ALA A 13 -0.33 18.23 -6.03
N LEU A 14 0.77 18.82 -5.56
CA LEU A 14 0.77 20.15 -4.96
C LEU A 14 0.37 21.24 -5.97
N VAL A 15 0.97 21.21 -7.16
CA VAL A 15 0.66 22.20 -8.21
C VAL A 15 -0.78 22.03 -8.70
N ALA A 16 -1.24 20.82 -8.96
CA ALA A 16 -2.61 20.56 -9.42
C ALA A 16 -3.65 20.86 -8.34
N GLY A 17 -3.38 20.52 -7.08
CA GLY A 17 -4.31 20.72 -5.97
C GLY A 17 -4.42 22.16 -5.51
N LEU A 18 -3.28 22.80 -5.24
CA LEU A 18 -3.23 24.17 -4.72
C LEU A 18 -3.37 25.22 -5.84
N GLY A 19 -2.84 24.92 -7.02
CA GLY A 19 -2.87 25.78 -8.18
C GLY A 19 -4.10 25.63 -9.09
N GLN A 20 -5.08 24.80 -8.74
CA GLN A 20 -6.21 24.42 -9.60
C GLN A 20 -6.94 25.60 -10.23
N ARG A 21 -7.09 26.73 -9.49
CA ARG A 21 -7.76 27.93 -9.97
C ARG A 21 -6.94 28.69 -11.02
N ALA A 22 -5.62 28.57 -10.96
CA ALA A 22 -4.70 29.26 -11.88
C ALA A 22 -4.45 28.46 -13.16
N ILE A 23 -4.30 27.13 -13.06
CA ILE A 23 -3.90 26.29 -14.20
C ILE A 23 -5.08 25.59 -14.89
N GLY A 24 -6.19 25.42 -14.18
CA GLY A 24 -7.40 24.76 -14.72
C GLY A 24 -7.29 23.23 -14.83
N ALA A 25 -8.39 22.61 -15.28
CA ALA A 25 -8.53 21.14 -15.30
C ALA A 25 -7.57 20.47 -16.29
N THR A 26 -7.45 21.00 -17.52
CA THR A 26 -6.62 20.38 -18.57
C THR A 26 -5.14 20.38 -18.18
N ALA A 27 -4.61 21.49 -17.67
CA ALA A 27 -3.22 21.56 -17.25
C ALA A 27 -2.95 20.64 -16.04
N SER A 28 -3.89 20.56 -15.10
CA SER A 28 -3.79 19.64 -13.95
C SER A 28 -3.72 18.18 -14.39
N LYS A 29 -4.56 17.76 -15.34
CA LYS A 29 -4.53 16.40 -15.94
C LYS A 29 -3.21 16.10 -16.62
N ILE A 30 -2.74 17.01 -17.47
CA ILE A 30 -1.47 16.83 -18.21
C ILE A 30 -0.30 16.76 -17.24
N LEU A 31 -0.24 17.65 -16.26
CA LEU A 31 0.86 17.71 -15.30
C LEU A 31 0.95 16.42 -14.46
N THR A 32 -0.16 16.01 -13.87
CA THR A 32 -0.17 14.81 -12.99
C THR A 32 0.07 13.54 -13.79
N THR A 33 -0.59 13.37 -14.92
CA THR A 33 -0.39 12.21 -15.80
C THR A 33 1.04 12.17 -16.35
N GLY A 34 1.57 13.29 -16.80
CA GLY A 34 2.95 13.41 -17.29
C GLY A 34 3.98 13.07 -16.21
N ALA A 35 3.79 13.54 -14.98
CA ALA A 35 4.65 13.21 -13.86
C ALA A 35 4.66 11.70 -13.59
N LEU A 36 3.51 11.03 -13.61
CA LEU A 36 3.41 9.59 -13.41
C LEU A 36 4.04 8.79 -14.56
N PHE A 37 3.85 9.18 -15.80
CA PHE A 37 4.54 8.54 -16.93
C PHE A 37 6.05 8.73 -16.86
N THR A 38 6.52 9.88 -16.42
CA THR A 38 7.95 10.13 -16.19
C THR A 38 8.49 9.23 -15.07
N SER A 39 7.81 9.15 -13.94
CA SER A 39 8.19 8.25 -12.84
C SER A 39 8.18 6.79 -13.31
N CYS A 40 7.21 6.38 -14.11
CA CYS A 40 7.14 5.05 -14.71
C CYS A 40 8.35 4.79 -15.63
N ALA A 41 8.64 5.70 -16.55
CA ALA A 41 9.76 5.57 -17.48
C ALA A 41 11.11 5.47 -16.75
N LEU A 42 11.27 6.16 -15.61
CA LEU A 42 12.47 6.08 -14.77
C LEU A 42 12.52 4.80 -13.91
N SER A 43 11.38 4.22 -13.58
CA SER A 43 11.32 3.00 -12.74
C SER A 43 11.70 1.73 -13.51
N TRP A 44 11.33 1.64 -14.79
CA TRP A 44 11.63 0.46 -15.61
C TRP A 44 13.12 0.15 -15.77
N PRO A 45 14.02 1.12 -16.04
CA PRO A 45 15.46 0.84 -16.08
C PRO A 45 16.00 0.31 -14.76
N ILE A 46 15.52 0.80 -13.60
CA ILE A 46 15.92 0.28 -12.30
C ILE A 46 15.50 -1.19 -12.18
N PHE A 47 14.26 -1.50 -12.47
CA PHE A 47 13.74 -2.89 -12.41
C PHE A 47 14.53 -3.80 -13.34
N LEU A 48 14.74 -3.41 -14.60
CA LEU A 48 15.48 -4.21 -15.57
C LEU A 48 16.93 -4.44 -15.13
N SER A 49 17.59 -3.47 -14.49
CA SER A 49 18.95 -3.67 -13.97
C SER A 49 19.02 -4.79 -12.94
N PHE A 50 18.03 -4.89 -12.04
CA PHE A 50 17.95 -6.00 -11.08
C PHE A 50 17.61 -7.34 -11.77
N VAL A 51 16.73 -7.35 -12.75
CA VAL A 51 16.40 -8.56 -13.54
C VAL A 51 17.62 -9.08 -14.30
N MET A 52 18.44 -8.18 -14.86
CA MET A 52 19.67 -8.54 -15.59
C MET A 52 20.86 -8.84 -14.67
N GLY A 53 20.70 -8.71 -13.35
CA GLY A 53 21.76 -8.96 -12.38
C GLY A 53 22.85 -7.87 -12.33
N THR A 54 22.60 -6.70 -12.92
CA THR A 54 23.50 -5.54 -12.89
C THR A 54 23.11 -4.48 -11.86
N GLY A 55 21.92 -4.62 -11.25
CA GLY A 55 21.42 -3.71 -10.24
C GLY A 55 22.11 -3.90 -8.90
N GLU A 56 22.51 -2.80 -8.28
CA GLU A 56 23.06 -2.78 -6.93
C GLU A 56 22.07 -2.11 -5.97
N ALA A 57 22.00 -2.64 -4.75
CA ALA A 57 21.18 -2.02 -3.71
C ALA A 57 21.83 -0.69 -3.28
N GLU A 58 21.03 0.36 -3.23
CA GLU A 58 21.48 1.69 -2.81
C GLU A 58 20.53 2.32 -1.79
N VAL A 59 21.04 3.20 -0.97
CA VAL A 59 20.27 4.04 -0.05
C VAL A 59 20.66 5.49 -0.30
N VAL A 60 19.67 6.31 -0.62
CA VAL A 60 19.86 7.74 -0.89
C VAL A 60 19.24 8.54 0.25
N THR A 61 20.07 9.25 1.01
CA THR A 61 19.60 10.16 2.07
C THR A 61 19.02 11.43 1.46
N VAL A 62 17.78 11.74 1.82
CA VAL A 62 17.10 12.97 1.38
C VAL A 62 17.31 14.09 2.37
N LEU A 63 17.10 13.81 3.66
CA LEU A 63 17.34 14.77 4.74
C LEU A 63 17.56 14.06 6.08
N HIS A 64 18.25 14.71 6.99
CA HIS A 64 18.30 14.31 8.39
C HIS A 64 17.00 14.70 9.06
N TRP A 65 16.25 13.70 9.57
CA TRP A 65 14.88 13.93 10.03
C TRP A 65 14.78 14.06 11.54
N VAL A 66 15.16 13.02 12.26
CA VAL A 66 15.05 12.98 13.72
C VAL A 66 16.38 12.64 14.36
N SER A 67 16.77 13.44 15.35
CA SER A 67 17.90 13.18 16.23
C SER A 67 17.52 13.59 17.65
N SER A 68 17.13 12.59 18.47
CA SER A 68 16.67 12.80 19.85
C SER A 68 17.17 11.65 20.74
N GLY A 69 18.30 11.88 21.41
CA GLY A 69 18.92 10.84 22.23
C GLY A 69 19.30 9.60 21.44
N ALA A 70 18.78 8.45 21.85
CA ALA A 70 18.97 7.17 21.16
C ALA A 70 18.14 7.03 19.88
N LEU A 71 17.09 7.83 19.72
CA LEU A 71 16.22 7.78 18.55
C LEU A 71 16.81 8.69 17.46
N GLN A 72 17.44 8.07 16.48
CA GLN A 72 18.04 8.76 15.34
C GLN A 72 17.67 8.03 14.05
N PHE A 73 17.12 8.77 13.08
CA PHE A 73 16.83 8.26 11.75
C PHE A 73 16.71 9.38 10.74
N ASN A 74 17.01 9.07 9.50
CA ASN A 74 16.97 9.98 8.37
C ASN A 74 15.77 9.67 7.47
N TRP A 75 15.42 10.62 6.62
CA TRP A 75 14.57 10.35 5.49
C TRP A 75 15.43 9.82 4.35
N GLU A 76 15.26 8.55 4.05
CA GLU A 76 16.11 7.81 3.13
C GLU A 76 15.26 7.03 2.12
N LEU A 77 15.75 6.93 0.91
CA LEU A 77 15.14 6.14 -0.15
C LEU A 77 16.02 4.90 -0.41
N ARG A 78 15.50 3.75 -0.05
CA ARG A 78 16.15 2.45 -0.27
C ARG A 78 15.68 1.85 -1.58
N VAL A 79 16.60 1.44 -2.41
CA VAL A 79 16.37 0.71 -3.65
C VAL A 79 17.07 -0.63 -3.57
N ASP A 80 16.31 -1.70 -3.61
CA ASP A 80 16.75 -3.08 -3.73
C ASP A 80 15.77 -3.84 -4.66
N THR A 81 15.97 -5.13 -4.83
CA THR A 81 15.12 -5.95 -5.72
C THR A 81 13.65 -5.83 -5.39
N LEU A 82 13.29 -5.92 -4.10
CA LEU A 82 11.90 -5.82 -3.65
C LEU A 82 11.31 -4.44 -3.95
N THR A 83 12.07 -3.38 -3.67
CA THR A 83 11.66 -2.01 -3.99
C THR A 83 11.53 -1.81 -5.50
N ALA A 84 12.47 -2.32 -6.31
CA ALA A 84 12.43 -2.19 -7.77
C ALA A 84 11.16 -2.81 -8.37
N VAL A 85 10.75 -4.00 -7.89
CA VAL A 85 9.49 -4.63 -8.28
C VAL A 85 8.30 -3.73 -7.95
N MET A 86 8.25 -3.20 -6.73
CA MET A 86 7.14 -2.33 -6.30
C MET A 86 7.11 -0.99 -7.05
N LEU A 87 8.27 -0.39 -7.36
CA LEU A 87 8.34 0.85 -8.14
C LEU A 87 7.67 0.69 -9.51
N VAL A 88 7.98 -0.38 -10.23
CA VAL A 88 7.39 -0.64 -11.55
C VAL A 88 5.89 -0.90 -11.45
N VAL A 89 5.47 -1.71 -10.49
CA VAL A 89 4.05 -2.02 -10.28
C VAL A 89 3.26 -0.73 -9.99
N ILE A 90 3.72 0.05 -9.01
CA ILE A 90 3.01 1.26 -8.56
C ILE A 90 2.96 2.30 -9.67
N THR A 91 4.11 2.63 -10.27
CA THR A 91 4.19 3.71 -11.26
C THR A 91 3.48 3.36 -12.55
N THR A 92 3.58 2.13 -13.03
CA THR A 92 2.92 1.69 -14.26
C THR A 92 1.41 1.70 -14.11
N VAL A 93 0.89 1.06 -13.06
CA VAL A 93 -0.55 1.02 -12.82
C VAL A 93 -1.09 2.43 -12.57
N SER A 94 -0.40 3.24 -11.78
CA SER A 94 -0.84 4.61 -11.50
C SER A 94 -0.85 5.49 -12.76
N ALA A 95 0.17 5.39 -13.63
CA ALA A 95 0.21 6.12 -14.90
C ALA A 95 -0.99 5.75 -15.79
N LEU A 96 -1.28 4.46 -15.92
CA LEU A 96 -2.41 3.98 -16.72
C LEU A 96 -3.76 4.39 -16.11
N VAL A 97 -3.90 4.36 -14.78
CA VAL A 97 -5.10 4.85 -14.09
C VAL A 97 -5.30 6.34 -14.30
N HIS A 98 -4.23 7.15 -14.25
CA HIS A 98 -4.33 8.57 -14.56
C HIS A 98 -4.80 8.79 -16.01
N LEU A 99 -4.25 8.06 -16.97
CA LEU A 99 -4.65 8.17 -18.37
C LEU A 99 -6.12 7.76 -18.57
N TYR A 100 -6.54 6.64 -18.01
CA TYR A 100 -7.94 6.19 -18.07
C TYR A 100 -8.90 7.22 -17.46
N SER A 101 -8.48 7.86 -16.37
CA SER A 101 -9.29 8.85 -15.67
C SER A 101 -9.58 10.11 -16.49
N TRP A 102 -8.86 10.35 -17.58
CA TRP A 102 -9.15 11.48 -18.48
C TRP A 102 -10.55 11.38 -19.09
N GLY A 103 -10.91 10.19 -19.56
CA GLY A 103 -12.25 9.93 -20.08
C GLY A 103 -13.27 9.69 -18.98
N TYR A 104 -12.91 8.89 -17.96
CA TYR A 104 -13.85 8.52 -16.89
C TYR A 104 -14.37 9.72 -16.09
N MET A 105 -13.52 10.73 -15.84
CA MET A 105 -13.86 11.94 -15.08
C MET A 105 -14.15 13.16 -15.95
N GLU A 106 -14.38 12.98 -17.26
CA GLU A 106 -14.51 14.11 -18.19
C GLU A 106 -15.64 15.07 -17.83
N GLU A 107 -16.74 14.53 -17.34
CA GLU A 107 -17.94 15.30 -16.95
C GLU A 107 -17.89 15.84 -15.52
N ASP A 108 -16.92 15.43 -14.69
CA ASP A 108 -16.83 15.84 -13.30
C ASP A 108 -16.18 17.24 -13.19
N PRO A 109 -16.80 18.20 -12.48
CA PRO A 109 -16.26 19.55 -12.33
C PRO A 109 -15.00 19.61 -11.47
N ASP A 110 -14.77 18.62 -10.59
CA ASP A 110 -13.69 18.60 -9.62
C ASP A 110 -12.45 17.80 -10.09
N GLN A 111 -12.23 17.73 -11.40
CA GLN A 111 -11.11 16.98 -12.00
C GLN A 111 -9.74 17.33 -11.39
N PRO A 112 -9.34 18.61 -11.21
CA PRO A 112 -8.03 18.94 -10.64
C PRO A 112 -7.81 18.34 -9.26
N ARG A 113 -8.84 18.37 -8.40
CA ARG A 113 -8.80 17.77 -7.08
C ARG A 113 -8.63 16.25 -7.15
N PHE A 114 -9.33 15.60 -8.07
CA PHE A 114 -9.23 14.17 -8.29
C PHE A 114 -7.81 13.75 -8.69
N PHE A 115 -7.24 14.39 -9.70
CA PHE A 115 -5.90 14.09 -10.18
C PHE A 115 -4.82 14.42 -9.15
N ALA A 116 -5.00 15.48 -8.38
CA ALA A 116 -4.10 15.80 -7.26
C ALA A 116 -4.10 14.69 -6.20
N TYR A 117 -5.27 14.18 -5.83
CA TYR A 117 -5.38 13.09 -4.85
C TYR A 117 -4.80 11.76 -5.36
N LEU A 118 -4.99 11.42 -6.64
CA LEU A 118 -4.37 10.25 -7.25
C LEU A 118 -2.84 10.32 -7.19
N SER A 119 -2.28 11.48 -7.55
CA SER A 119 -0.82 11.69 -7.50
C SER A 119 -0.29 11.67 -6.08
N LEU A 120 -0.99 12.29 -5.13
CA LEU A 120 -0.65 12.27 -3.70
C LEU A 120 -0.64 10.83 -3.16
N PHE A 121 -1.63 10.04 -3.53
CA PHE A 121 -1.73 8.64 -3.14
C PHE A 121 -0.54 7.82 -3.65
N THR A 122 -0.17 8.03 -4.91
CA THR A 122 0.99 7.37 -5.52
C THR A 122 2.29 7.77 -4.83
N PHE A 123 2.48 9.06 -4.52
CA PHE A 123 3.62 9.53 -3.73
C PHE A 123 3.71 8.83 -2.38
N ALA A 124 2.60 8.76 -1.64
CA ALA A 124 2.57 8.11 -0.33
C ALA A 124 2.96 6.63 -0.41
N MET A 125 2.51 5.91 -1.44
CA MET A 125 2.88 4.52 -1.64
C MET A 125 4.35 4.36 -2.03
N LEU A 126 4.89 5.25 -2.86
CA LEU A 126 6.31 5.26 -3.20
C LEU A 126 7.19 5.53 -1.98
N MET A 127 6.76 6.43 -1.08
CA MET A 127 7.43 6.66 0.20
C MET A 127 7.43 5.43 1.10
N LEU A 128 6.34 4.68 1.11
CA LEU A 128 6.22 3.45 1.89
C LEU A 128 7.21 2.39 1.40
N VAL A 129 7.24 2.11 0.09
CA VAL A 129 8.05 1.01 -0.47
C VAL A 129 9.54 1.32 -0.52
N THR A 130 9.92 2.58 -0.50
CA THR A 130 11.33 3.04 -0.46
C THR A 130 11.85 3.30 0.94
N ALA A 131 11.04 3.08 1.97
CA ALA A 131 11.43 3.36 3.35
C ALA A 131 12.61 2.49 3.81
N ASN A 132 13.62 3.13 4.42
CA ASN A 132 14.77 2.46 5.01
C ASN A 132 14.65 2.30 6.53
N ASN A 133 13.64 2.89 7.15
CA ASN A 133 13.31 2.74 8.55
C ASN A 133 11.80 2.57 8.75
N LEU A 134 11.41 2.02 9.90
CA LEU A 134 10.01 1.72 10.21
C LEU A 134 9.14 2.98 10.38
N VAL A 135 9.70 4.08 10.86
CA VAL A 135 8.96 5.33 11.04
C VAL A 135 8.60 5.97 9.70
N GLN A 136 9.54 5.95 8.75
CA GLN A 136 9.26 6.41 7.38
C GLN A 136 8.27 5.48 6.67
N MET A 137 8.36 4.17 6.89
CA MET A 137 7.37 3.20 6.38
C MET A 137 5.98 3.54 6.94
N PHE A 138 5.89 3.85 8.23
CA PHE A 138 4.65 4.27 8.87
C PHE A 138 4.13 5.60 8.32
N PHE A 139 5.00 6.55 8.02
CA PHE A 139 4.62 7.80 7.35
C PHE A 139 3.93 7.53 6.00
N GLY A 140 4.52 6.70 5.16
CA GLY A 140 3.88 6.29 3.90
C GLY A 140 2.59 5.50 4.13
N TRP A 141 2.56 4.65 5.16
CA TRP A 141 1.39 3.86 5.58
C TRP A 141 0.19 4.72 5.96
N GLU A 142 0.45 5.77 6.72
CA GLU A 142 -0.56 6.77 7.07
C GLU A 142 -0.95 7.65 5.87
N GLY A 143 0.04 7.99 5.03
CA GLY A 143 -0.18 8.77 3.82
C GLY A 143 -1.14 8.10 2.84
N VAL A 144 -0.97 6.78 2.59
CA VAL A 144 -1.92 6.03 1.74
C VAL A 144 -3.29 5.91 2.40
N GLY A 145 -3.34 5.81 3.73
CA GLY A 145 -4.59 5.82 4.48
C GLY A 145 -5.37 7.13 4.32
N LEU A 146 -4.69 8.27 4.47
CA LEU A 146 -5.29 9.59 4.28
C LEU A 146 -5.72 9.82 2.83
N ALA A 147 -4.86 9.51 1.86
CA ALA A 147 -5.19 9.70 0.46
C ALA A 147 -6.36 8.81 0.02
N SER A 148 -6.44 7.57 0.52
CA SER A 148 -7.58 6.70 0.26
C SER A 148 -8.88 7.24 0.85
N TYR A 149 -8.84 7.80 2.07
CA TYR A 149 -9.98 8.47 2.68
C TYR A 149 -10.52 9.61 1.78
N LEU A 150 -9.61 10.48 1.29
CA LEU A 150 -9.96 11.58 0.40
C LEU A 150 -10.54 11.11 -0.95
N LEU A 151 -10.05 9.99 -1.45
CA LEU A 151 -10.46 9.44 -2.73
C LEU A 151 -11.76 8.63 -2.63
N ILE A 152 -11.97 7.83 -1.58
CA ILE A 152 -13.23 7.11 -1.35
C ILE A 152 -14.36 8.11 -1.11
N GLY A 153 -14.11 9.13 -0.30
CA GLY A 153 -15.02 10.24 -0.03
C GLY A 153 -14.97 11.37 -1.06
N PHE A 154 -14.48 11.11 -2.28
CA PHE A 154 -14.33 12.14 -3.31
C PHE A 154 -15.64 12.87 -3.59
N TRP A 155 -16.73 12.14 -3.74
CA TRP A 155 -18.08 12.71 -3.85
C TRP A 155 -18.67 12.98 -2.45
N TYR A 156 -18.05 13.90 -1.71
CA TYR A 156 -18.38 14.21 -0.30
C TYR A 156 -19.82 14.68 -0.06
N LYS A 157 -20.54 15.05 -1.11
CA LYS A 157 -21.98 15.35 -1.03
C LYS A 157 -22.84 14.09 -0.93
N LYS A 158 -22.31 12.91 -1.24
CA LYS A 158 -22.97 11.62 -1.18
C LYS A 158 -22.77 11.02 0.22
N PRO A 159 -23.86 10.85 1.04
CA PRO A 159 -23.72 10.34 2.41
C PRO A 159 -23.09 8.94 2.48
N SER A 160 -23.39 8.06 1.52
CA SER A 160 -22.80 6.71 1.45
C SER A 160 -21.30 6.75 1.24
N ALA A 161 -20.78 7.65 0.38
CA ALA A 161 -19.37 7.82 0.16
C ALA A 161 -18.64 8.32 1.42
N ASN A 162 -19.25 9.26 2.15
CA ASN A 162 -18.71 9.75 3.41
C ASN A 162 -18.66 8.63 4.48
N ALA A 163 -19.73 7.86 4.62
CA ALA A 163 -19.77 6.74 5.55
C ALA A 163 -18.72 5.68 5.21
N ALA A 164 -18.56 5.35 3.92
CA ALA A 164 -17.54 4.42 3.43
C ALA A 164 -16.11 4.91 3.71
N ALA A 165 -15.84 6.20 3.46
CA ALA A 165 -14.54 6.81 3.72
C ALA A 165 -14.19 6.80 5.22
N ILE A 166 -15.14 7.17 6.08
CA ILE A 166 -14.96 7.14 7.54
C ILE A 166 -14.72 5.70 8.01
N LYS A 167 -15.51 4.74 7.54
CA LYS A 167 -15.34 3.33 7.88
C LYS A 167 -13.95 2.81 7.46
N ALA A 168 -13.53 3.09 6.23
CA ALA A 168 -12.20 2.70 5.76
C ALA A 168 -11.10 3.31 6.64
N PHE A 169 -11.21 4.58 6.99
CA PHE A 169 -10.25 5.26 7.83
C PHE A 169 -10.18 4.66 9.24
N VAL A 170 -11.34 4.49 9.91
CA VAL A 170 -11.40 3.99 11.29
C VAL A 170 -10.92 2.54 11.39
N VAL A 171 -11.37 1.65 10.50
CA VAL A 171 -10.94 0.24 10.51
C VAL A 171 -9.43 0.11 10.29
N ASN A 172 -8.88 0.91 9.37
CA ASN A 172 -7.44 0.93 9.16
C ASN A 172 -6.68 1.46 10.40
N ARG A 173 -7.22 2.43 11.13
CA ARG A 173 -6.61 2.93 12.38
C ARG A 173 -6.48 1.87 13.46
N VAL A 174 -7.40 0.92 13.53
CA VAL A 174 -7.26 -0.23 14.42
C VAL A 174 -6.01 -1.06 14.06
N GLY A 175 -5.82 -1.31 12.77
CA GLY A 175 -4.60 -1.96 12.29
C GLY A 175 -3.34 -1.13 12.54
N ASP A 176 -3.41 0.17 12.28
CA ASP A 176 -2.29 1.11 12.43
C ASP A 176 -1.84 1.23 13.89
N LEU A 177 -2.75 1.08 14.87
CA LEU A 177 -2.40 0.98 16.28
C LEU A 177 -1.48 -0.22 16.56
N GLY A 178 -1.82 -1.39 16.02
CA GLY A 178 -0.98 -2.58 16.11
C GLY A 178 0.40 -2.35 15.50
N PHE A 179 0.45 -1.76 14.30
CA PHE A 179 1.71 -1.45 13.62
C PHE A 179 2.57 -0.49 14.44
N MET A 180 1.98 0.57 14.98
CA MET A 180 2.68 1.55 15.82
C MET A 180 3.24 0.92 17.11
N LEU A 181 2.47 0.08 17.77
CA LEU A 181 2.95 -0.68 18.95
C LEU A 181 4.09 -1.64 18.56
N GLY A 182 4.02 -2.24 17.38
CA GLY A 182 5.10 -3.06 16.84
C GLY A 182 6.38 -2.25 16.61
N ILE A 183 6.28 -1.03 16.08
CA ILE A 183 7.43 -0.11 15.92
C ILE A 183 8.03 0.26 17.27
N PHE A 184 7.21 0.62 18.25
CA PHE A 184 7.67 0.98 19.60
C PHE A 184 8.36 -0.20 20.28
N GLY A 185 7.75 -1.39 20.19
CA GLY A 185 8.36 -2.61 20.71
C GLY A 185 9.68 -2.97 20.03
N THR A 186 9.76 -2.78 18.71
CA THR A 186 10.98 -3.01 17.94
C THR A 186 12.09 -2.03 18.36
N PHE A 187 11.78 -0.76 18.52
CA PHE A 187 12.73 0.21 19.05
C PHE A 187 13.18 -0.13 20.48
N LEU A 188 12.26 -0.56 21.33
CA LEU A 188 12.58 -0.98 22.71
C LEU A 188 13.56 -2.15 22.74
N VAL A 189 13.40 -3.11 21.84
CA VAL A 189 14.18 -4.36 21.80
C VAL A 189 15.52 -4.16 21.09
N PHE A 190 15.52 -3.48 19.94
CA PHE A 190 16.71 -3.34 19.08
C PHE A 190 17.47 -2.02 19.28
N GLY A 191 16.86 -1.02 19.93
CA GLY A 191 17.44 0.32 20.08
C GLY A 191 17.51 1.13 18.79
N THR A 192 16.92 0.65 17.71
CA THR A 192 16.93 1.29 16.39
C THR A 192 15.59 1.08 15.67
N VAL A 193 15.29 1.95 14.72
CA VAL A 193 14.17 1.80 13.77
C VAL A 193 14.65 1.52 12.34
N SER A 194 15.96 1.45 12.13
CA SER A 194 16.56 1.13 10.83
C SER A 194 16.25 -0.30 10.42
N ILE A 195 15.60 -0.47 9.27
CA ILE A 195 15.21 -1.80 8.76
C ILE A 195 16.44 -2.70 8.56
N PRO A 196 17.54 -2.28 7.90
CA PRO A 196 18.71 -3.13 7.74
C PRO A 196 19.32 -3.61 9.08
N GLU A 197 19.41 -2.72 10.06
CA GLU A 197 19.94 -3.06 11.39
C GLU A 197 19.04 -4.07 12.12
N ILE A 198 17.72 -3.85 12.08
CA ILE A 198 16.74 -4.76 12.69
C ILE A 198 16.82 -6.14 12.05
N LEU A 199 16.83 -6.22 10.71
CA LEU A 199 16.86 -7.50 9.99
C LEU A 199 18.17 -8.27 10.22
N THR A 200 19.28 -7.57 10.41
CA THR A 200 20.57 -8.19 10.75
C THR A 200 20.58 -8.71 12.19
N ALA A 201 19.96 -8.00 13.12
CA ALA A 201 19.95 -8.36 14.53
C ALA A 201 18.84 -9.37 14.90
N ALA A 202 17.78 -9.47 14.09
CA ALA A 202 16.61 -10.30 14.39
C ALA A 202 16.94 -11.78 14.72
N PRO A 203 17.80 -12.49 13.97
CA PRO A 203 18.11 -13.87 14.29
C PRO A 203 18.71 -14.06 15.70
N GLY A 204 19.47 -13.08 16.20
CA GLY A 204 20.05 -13.10 17.54
C GLY A 204 19.04 -12.94 18.69
N MET A 205 17.83 -12.50 18.38
CA MET A 205 16.74 -12.29 19.34
C MET A 205 15.79 -13.48 19.42
N ALA A 206 15.99 -14.51 18.63
CA ALA A 206 15.18 -15.72 18.66
C ALA A 206 15.24 -16.37 20.07
N GLY A 207 14.10 -16.74 20.62
CA GLY A 207 13.97 -17.32 21.95
C GLY A 207 14.06 -16.32 23.12
N SER A 208 14.24 -15.03 22.84
CA SER A 208 14.14 -13.99 23.89
C SER A 208 12.69 -13.77 24.31
N SER A 209 12.48 -13.26 25.53
CA SER A 209 11.14 -13.01 26.06
C SER A 209 11.01 -11.59 26.59
N ILE A 210 9.83 -11.01 26.39
CA ILE A 210 9.44 -9.67 26.85
C ILE A 210 8.14 -9.75 27.65
N THR A 211 7.98 -8.85 28.60
CA THR A 211 6.71 -8.71 29.32
C THR A 211 5.80 -7.74 28.55
N PHE A 212 4.65 -8.24 28.09
CA PHE A 212 3.63 -7.47 27.40
C PHE A 212 2.26 -7.77 28.00
N LEU A 213 1.50 -6.73 28.36
CA LEU A 213 0.20 -6.84 29.04
C LEU A 213 0.22 -7.72 30.29
N GLY A 214 1.33 -7.70 31.05
CA GLY A 214 1.49 -8.49 32.25
C GLY A 214 1.84 -9.96 32.05
N MET A 215 1.98 -10.41 30.82
CA MET A 215 2.37 -11.77 30.45
C MET A 215 3.79 -11.79 29.88
N ARG A 216 4.53 -12.84 30.15
CA ARG A 216 5.84 -13.06 29.53
C ARG A 216 5.67 -13.84 28.26
N LEU A 217 5.99 -13.19 27.14
CA LEU A 217 5.79 -13.70 25.80
C LEU A 217 7.11 -13.74 25.03
N ASP A 218 7.18 -14.59 24.00
CA ASP A 218 8.31 -14.58 23.05
C ASP A 218 8.39 -13.23 22.34
N THR A 219 9.56 -12.59 22.39
CA THR A 219 9.76 -11.23 21.89
C THR A 219 9.44 -11.11 20.42
N MET A 220 10.01 -11.99 19.60
CA MET A 220 9.86 -11.90 18.16
C MET A 220 8.43 -12.21 17.73
N THR A 221 7.77 -13.16 18.40
CA THR A 221 6.37 -13.48 18.14
C THR A 221 5.46 -12.27 18.36
N ILE A 222 5.59 -11.59 19.50
CA ILE A 222 4.71 -10.44 19.79
C ILE A 222 4.98 -9.27 18.87
N LEU A 223 6.25 -8.98 18.54
CA LEU A 223 6.58 -7.91 17.61
C LEU A 223 6.03 -8.19 16.19
N CYS A 224 6.23 -9.40 15.69
CA CYS A 224 5.72 -9.80 14.38
C CYS A 224 4.20 -9.77 14.31
N LEU A 225 3.51 -10.23 15.36
CA LEU A 225 2.04 -10.20 15.40
C LEU A 225 1.49 -8.77 15.47
N LEU A 226 2.13 -7.87 16.22
CA LEU A 226 1.73 -6.46 16.26
C LEU A 226 1.90 -5.78 14.90
N LEU A 227 3.01 -6.01 14.22
CA LEU A 227 3.23 -5.51 12.86
C LEU A 227 2.23 -6.12 11.88
N PHE A 228 1.92 -7.41 12.02
CA PHE A 228 0.96 -8.11 11.17
C PHE A 228 -0.48 -7.61 11.34
N ILE A 229 -0.88 -7.15 12.53
CA ILE A 229 -2.18 -6.49 12.73
C ILE A 229 -2.30 -5.26 11.82
N GLY A 230 -1.22 -4.49 11.68
CA GLY A 230 -1.16 -3.40 10.72
C GLY A 230 -1.34 -3.87 9.26
N ALA A 231 -0.67 -4.96 8.90
CA ALA A 231 -0.82 -5.58 7.59
C ALA A 231 -2.25 -6.06 7.33
N MET A 232 -2.91 -6.66 8.33
CA MET A 232 -4.30 -7.10 8.24
C MET A 232 -5.25 -5.95 7.95
N GLY A 233 -5.03 -4.77 8.52
CA GLY A 233 -5.82 -3.57 8.28
C GLY A 233 -5.74 -3.12 6.83
N LYS A 234 -4.54 -2.80 6.34
CA LYS A 234 -4.34 -2.30 4.97
C LYS A 234 -4.69 -3.34 3.91
N SER A 235 -4.36 -4.60 4.15
CA SER A 235 -4.60 -5.69 3.20
C SER A 235 -5.94 -6.40 3.42
N ALA A 236 -6.84 -5.81 4.17
CA ALA A 236 -8.22 -6.27 4.36
C ALA A 236 -8.32 -7.78 4.68
N GLN A 237 -7.54 -8.25 5.63
CA GLN A 237 -7.60 -9.64 6.08
C GLN A 237 -8.74 -9.84 7.07
N LEU A 238 -9.15 -11.08 7.27
CA LEU A 238 -10.29 -11.47 8.10
C LEU A 238 -10.25 -10.77 9.47
N GLY A 239 -11.36 -10.17 9.86
CA GLY A 239 -11.49 -9.30 11.04
C GLY A 239 -11.39 -7.80 10.73
N LEU A 240 -10.51 -7.40 9.82
CA LEU A 240 -10.31 -5.99 9.40
C LEU A 240 -10.63 -5.76 7.90
N HIS A 241 -11.40 -6.64 7.27
CA HIS A 241 -11.69 -6.61 5.82
C HIS A 241 -12.92 -5.77 5.44
N THR A 242 -13.77 -5.44 6.38
CA THR A 242 -15.12 -4.90 6.13
C THR A 242 -15.16 -3.55 5.43
N TRP A 243 -14.07 -2.81 5.43
CA TRP A 243 -13.96 -1.50 4.78
C TRP A 243 -13.79 -1.62 3.25
N LEU A 244 -13.18 -2.71 2.78
CA LEU A 244 -12.74 -2.82 1.40
C LEU A 244 -13.91 -2.87 0.38
N PRO A 245 -14.98 -3.65 0.61
CA PRO A 245 -16.14 -3.65 -0.28
C PRO A 245 -16.90 -2.31 -0.28
N ASP A 246 -16.95 -1.62 0.86
CA ASP A 246 -17.62 -0.32 0.95
C ASP A 246 -16.82 0.81 0.30
N ALA A 247 -15.50 0.64 0.18
CA ALA A 247 -14.63 1.56 -0.58
C ALA A 247 -15.02 1.68 -2.06
N MET A 248 -15.92 0.82 -2.56
CA MET A 248 -16.47 0.88 -3.92
C MET A 248 -17.37 2.10 -4.18
N GLU A 249 -17.73 2.86 -3.16
CA GLU A 249 -18.47 4.13 -3.29
C GLU A 249 -17.67 5.24 -3.98
N GLY A 250 -16.35 5.15 -3.99
CA GLY A 250 -15.47 6.07 -4.73
C GLY A 250 -15.49 5.83 -6.25
N PRO A 251 -14.97 6.79 -7.04
CA PRO A 251 -14.82 6.63 -8.48
C PRO A 251 -14.05 5.36 -8.85
N THR A 252 -14.44 4.69 -9.94
CA THR A 252 -13.84 3.39 -10.32
C THR A 252 -12.33 3.42 -10.53
N PRO A 253 -11.70 4.48 -11.11
CA PRO A 253 -10.25 4.57 -11.18
C PRO A 253 -9.56 4.54 -9.80
N VAL A 254 -10.21 5.08 -8.77
CA VAL A 254 -9.74 4.99 -7.39
C VAL A 254 -9.74 3.55 -6.90
N SER A 255 -10.84 2.83 -7.18
CA SER A 255 -10.92 1.40 -6.85
C SER A 255 -9.80 0.62 -7.53
N ALA A 256 -9.54 0.89 -8.82
CA ALA A 256 -8.43 0.27 -9.53
C ALA A 256 -7.08 0.53 -8.84
N LEU A 257 -6.80 1.77 -8.47
CA LEU A 257 -5.53 2.13 -7.86
C LEU A 257 -5.36 1.52 -6.46
N ILE A 258 -6.37 1.63 -5.60
CA ILE A 258 -6.34 1.10 -4.21
C ILE A 258 -6.14 -0.41 -4.22
N HIS A 259 -6.88 -1.14 -5.07
CA HIS A 259 -6.99 -2.59 -5.03
C HIS A 259 -5.92 -3.32 -5.85
N ALA A 260 -5.33 -2.65 -6.86
CA ALA A 260 -4.38 -3.31 -7.73
C ALA A 260 -2.94 -3.26 -7.18
N ALA A 261 -2.39 -2.07 -7.02
CA ALA A 261 -0.94 -1.90 -6.89
C ALA A 261 -0.49 -1.16 -5.64
N THR A 262 -1.42 -0.66 -4.80
CA THR A 262 -1.05 0.31 -3.78
C THR A 262 -1.48 -0.11 -2.37
N MET A 263 -2.48 0.52 -1.78
CA MET A 263 -2.80 0.41 -0.36
C MET A 263 -2.94 -1.04 0.13
N VAL A 264 -3.67 -1.87 -0.60
CA VAL A 264 -3.94 -3.25 -0.17
C VAL A 264 -2.72 -4.18 -0.29
N THR A 265 -1.75 -3.82 -1.12
CA THR A 265 -0.50 -4.57 -1.26
C THR A 265 0.55 -4.20 -0.21
N ALA A 266 0.35 -3.09 0.51
CA ALA A 266 1.28 -2.59 1.52
C ALA A 266 1.56 -3.60 2.65
N GLY A 267 0.53 -4.33 3.10
CA GLY A 267 0.68 -5.35 4.14
C GLY A 267 1.51 -6.55 3.68
N VAL A 268 1.29 -7.04 2.46
CA VAL A 268 2.09 -8.13 1.86
C VAL A 268 3.54 -7.68 1.68
N PHE A 269 3.74 -6.48 1.13
CA PHE A 269 5.07 -5.88 1.00
C PHE A 269 5.79 -5.81 2.34
N MET A 270 5.13 -5.34 3.39
CA MET A 270 5.72 -5.20 4.73
C MET A 270 6.15 -6.56 5.30
N VAL A 271 5.34 -7.59 5.19
CA VAL A 271 5.69 -8.95 5.66
C VAL A 271 6.88 -9.49 4.86
N CYS A 272 6.91 -9.32 3.54
CA CYS A 272 8.04 -9.74 2.73
C CYS A 272 9.31 -8.92 3.02
N ARG A 273 9.17 -7.60 3.26
CA ARG A 273 10.29 -6.72 3.63
C ARG A 273 10.91 -7.13 4.97
N LEU A 274 10.09 -7.53 5.91
CA LEU A 274 10.51 -7.94 7.25
C LEU A 274 10.62 -9.47 7.40
N SER A 275 10.71 -10.21 6.30
CA SER A 275 10.75 -11.67 6.31
C SER A 275 11.81 -12.26 7.26
N PRO A 276 13.06 -11.76 7.37
CA PRO A 276 14.03 -12.28 8.34
C PRO A 276 13.58 -12.16 9.80
N MET A 277 12.72 -11.19 10.09
CA MET A 277 12.12 -11.00 11.40
C MET A 277 10.99 -12.02 11.64
N PHE A 278 10.11 -12.22 10.65
CA PHE A 278 9.03 -13.21 10.71
C PHE A 278 9.55 -14.65 10.78
N GLU A 279 10.65 -14.97 10.11
CA GLU A 279 11.26 -16.30 10.12
C GLU A 279 11.78 -16.72 11.50
N THR A 280 11.99 -15.80 12.43
CA THR A 280 12.40 -16.11 13.80
C THR A 280 11.25 -16.64 14.67
N SER A 281 10.00 -16.58 14.21
CA SER A 281 8.82 -17.01 14.96
C SER A 281 7.90 -17.90 14.12
N GLU A 282 7.94 -19.19 14.36
CA GLU A 282 7.02 -20.15 13.73
C GLU A 282 5.55 -19.85 14.06
N VAL A 283 5.29 -19.35 15.28
CA VAL A 283 3.93 -18.97 15.69
C VAL A 283 3.42 -17.81 14.85
N ALA A 284 4.23 -16.76 14.63
CA ALA A 284 3.84 -15.64 13.81
C ALA A 284 3.59 -16.07 12.36
N LEU A 285 4.47 -16.86 11.76
CA LEU A 285 4.29 -17.43 10.42
C LEU A 285 3.03 -18.30 10.33
N GLY A 286 2.75 -19.11 11.35
CA GLY A 286 1.53 -19.91 11.44
C GLY A 286 0.28 -19.05 11.46
N VAL A 287 0.27 -17.95 12.19
CA VAL A 287 -0.85 -16.99 12.22
C VAL A 287 -1.02 -16.31 10.84
N VAL A 288 0.06 -15.86 10.21
CA VAL A 288 0.01 -15.27 8.86
C VAL A 288 -0.57 -16.26 7.86
N THR A 289 -0.12 -17.51 7.90
CA THR A 289 -0.63 -18.59 7.04
C THR A 289 -2.12 -18.84 7.25
N PHE A 290 -2.53 -18.99 8.50
CA PHE A 290 -3.93 -19.28 8.86
C PHE A 290 -4.86 -18.12 8.46
N VAL A 291 -4.51 -16.89 8.82
CA VAL A 291 -5.31 -15.70 8.48
C VAL A 291 -5.40 -15.54 6.98
N GLY A 292 -4.30 -15.73 6.25
CA GLY A 292 -4.30 -15.67 4.79
C GLY A 292 -5.21 -16.71 4.16
N ALA A 293 -5.10 -17.98 4.56
CA ALA A 293 -5.92 -19.08 4.04
C ALA A 293 -7.41 -18.88 4.39
N ALA A 294 -7.72 -18.50 5.63
CA ALA A 294 -9.08 -18.24 6.07
C ALA A 294 -9.71 -17.07 5.31
N THR A 295 -8.97 -15.97 5.12
CA THR A 295 -9.43 -14.82 4.33
C THR A 295 -9.67 -15.21 2.87
N CYS A 296 -8.76 -15.98 2.29
CA CYS A 296 -8.89 -16.45 0.91
C CYS A 296 -10.22 -17.17 0.68
N LEU A 297 -10.52 -18.17 1.50
CA LEU A 297 -11.73 -18.96 1.39
C LEU A 297 -12.99 -18.12 1.69
N PHE A 298 -12.98 -17.42 2.81
CA PHE A 298 -14.11 -16.59 3.24
C PHE A 298 -14.47 -15.53 2.19
N ALA A 299 -13.51 -14.74 1.75
CA ALA A 299 -13.77 -13.68 0.79
C ALA A 299 -14.23 -14.23 -0.58
N ALA A 300 -13.69 -15.36 -1.03
CA ALA A 300 -14.14 -16.01 -2.25
C ALA A 300 -15.60 -16.43 -2.17
N THR A 301 -16.02 -17.05 -1.07
CA THR A 301 -17.43 -17.46 -0.88
C THR A 301 -18.38 -16.26 -0.83
N VAL A 302 -18.01 -15.19 -0.13
CA VAL A 302 -18.82 -13.96 -0.09
C VAL A 302 -18.89 -13.29 -1.47
N GLY A 303 -17.80 -13.31 -2.22
CA GLY A 303 -17.73 -12.74 -3.56
C GLY A 303 -18.72 -13.37 -4.55
N THR A 304 -19.02 -14.67 -4.40
CA THR A 304 -20.00 -15.37 -5.25
C THR A 304 -21.47 -14.96 -5.00
N THR A 305 -21.72 -14.25 -3.92
CA THR A 305 -23.08 -13.81 -3.52
C THR A 305 -23.33 -12.32 -3.74
N GLN A 306 -22.36 -11.61 -4.31
CA GLN A 306 -22.48 -10.18 -4.57
C GLN A 306 -23.20 -9.91 -5.91
N TRP A 307 -24.00 -8.85 -5.95
CA TRP A 307 -24.73 -8.40 -7.14
C TRP A 307 -24.04 -7.22 -7.85
N ASP A 308 -23.24 -6.46 -7.14
CA ASP A 308 -22.51 -5.30 -7.65
C ASP A 308 -21.16 -5.75 -8.24
N ILE A 309 -20.91 -5.39 -9.52
CA ILE A 309 -19.70 -5.78 -10.25
C ILE A 309 -18.40 -5.35 -9.51
N LYS A 310 -18.40 -4.15 -8.92
CA LYS A 310 -17.24 -3.65 -8.18
C LYS A 310 -17.02 -4.41 -6.88
N ARG A 311 -18.11 -4.78 -6.18
CA ARG A 311 -18.04 -5.57 -4.94
C ARG A 311 -17.56 -7.00 -5.19
N VAL A 312 -17.98 -7.62 -6.28
CA VAL A 312 -17.46 -8.94 -6.72
C VAL A 312 -15.93 -8.88 -6.85
N ILE A 313 -15.41 -7.86 -7.56
CA ILE A 313 -13.98 -7.68 -7.78
C ILE A 313 -13.26 -7.33 -6.45
N ALA A 314 -13.88 -6.57 -5.56
CA ALA A 314 -13.33 -6.23 -4.25
C ALA A 314 -13.15 -7.46 -3.34
N TYR A 315 -14.17 -8.33 -3.23
CA TYR A 315 -14.04 -9.58 -2.48
C TYR A 315 -13.03 -10.54 -3.13
N SER A 316 -12.95 -10.57 -4.46
CA SER A 316 -11.88 -11.28 -5.16
C SER A 316 -10.51 -10.72 -4.78
N THR A 317 -10.37 -9.42 -4.60
CA THR A 317 -9.11 -8.81 -4.12
C THR A 317 -8.77 -9.26 -2.71
N CYS A 318 -9.73 -9.25 -1.77
CA CYS A 318 -9.52 -9.78 -0.42
C CYS A 318 -9.00 -11.23 -0.47
N SER A 319 -9.62 -12.07 -1.30
CA SER A 319 -9.25 -13.47 -1.48
C SER A 319 -7.82 -13.62 -2.02
N GLN A 320 -7.45 -12.84 -3.03
CA GLN A 320 -6.12 -12.89 -3.63
C GLN A 320 -5.02 -12.41 -2.66
N LEU A 321 -5.30 -11.39 -1.86
CA LEU A 321 -4.40 -10.96 -0.79
C LEU A 321 -4.22 -12.05 0.26
N GLY A 322 -5.28 -12.81 0.57
CA GLY A 322 -5.20 -14.00 1.41
C GLY A 322 -4.23 -15.05 0.86
N TYR A 323 -4.23 -15.30 -0.45
CA TYR A 323 -3.24 -16.18 -1.10
C TYR A 323 -1.81 -15.66 -0.92
N MET A 324 -1.58 -14.36 -1.06
CA MET A 324 -0.25 -13.78 -0.88
C MET A 324 0.25 -13.95 0.56
N PHE A 325 -0.61 -13.73 1.56
CA PHE A 325 -0.25 -13.96 2.97
C PHE A 325 -0.05 -15.44 3.28
N PHE A 326 -0.88 -16.31 2.75
CA PHE A 326 -0.68 -17.73 2.86
C PHE A 326 0.69 -18.17 2.30
N ALA A 327 1.06 -17.68 1.13
CA ALA A 327 2.37 -17.96 0.53
C ALA A 327 3.52 -17.39 1.38
N ALA A 328 3.40 -16.14 1.86
CA ALA A 328 4.40 -15.52 2.73
C ALA A 328 4.54 -16.28 4.07
N GLY A 329 3.42 -16.72 4.66
CA GLY A 329 3.41 -17.45 5.92
C GLY A 329 4.07 -18.82 5.87
N VAL A 330 4.06 -19.48 4.72
CA VAL A 330 4.80 -20.75 4.50
C VAL A 330 6.25 -20.52 4.04
N GLY A 331 6.74 -19.28 4.05
CA GLY A 331 8.10 -18.92 3.66
C GLY A 331 8.32 -18.73 2.15
N ALA A 332 7.27 -18.80 1.33
CA ALA A 332 7.35 -18.63 -0.11
C ALA A 332 7.21 -17.15 -0.53
N TYR A 333 8.06 -16.26 0.01
CA TYR A 333 7.99 -14.81 -0.21
C TYR A 333 8.12 -14.42 -1.69
N GLY A 334 8.98 -15.11 -2.44
CA GLY A 334 9.11 -14.89 -3.87
C GLY A 334 7.81 -15.18 -4.64
N ALA A 335 7.10 -16.26 -4.27
CA ALA A 335 5.81 -16.58 -4.85
C ALA A 335 4.73 -15.54 -4.48
N ALA A 336 4.73 -15.07 -3.22
CA ALA A 336 3.83 -14.00 -2.78
C ALA A 336 4.04 -12.71 -3.59
N MET A 337 5.29 -12.30 -3.79
CA MET A 337 5.64 -11.11 -4.55
C MET A 337 5.39 -11.27 -6.05
N PHE A 338 5.62 -12.44 -6.62
CA PHE A 338 5.28 -12.73 -8.01
C PHE A 338 3.77 -12.64 -8.23
N HIS A 339 2.99 -13.22 -7.31
CA HIS A 339 1.54 -13.12 -7.37
C HIS A 339 1.05 -11.67 -7.19
N LEU A 340 1.68 -10.90 -6.32
CA LEU A 340 1.39 -9.47 -6.17
C LEU A 340 1.64 -8.71 -7.48
N PHE A 341 2.76 -8.99 -8.15
CA PHE A 341 3.09 -8.36 -9.43
C PHE A 341 2.02 -8.63 -10.50
N THR A 342 1.65 -9.89 -10.71
CA THR A 342 0.63 -10.27 -11.68
C THR A 342 -0.76 -9.76 -11.29
N HIS A 343 -1.10 -9.84 -10.00
CA HIS A 343 -2.37 -9.37 -9.44
C HIS A 343 -2.59 -7.88 -9.72
N ALA A 344 -1.55 -7.06 -9.58
CA ALA A 344 -1.66 -5.63 -9.81
C ALA A 344 -2.18 -5.31 -11.21
N PHE A 345 -1.68 -6.00 -12.22
CA PHE A 345 -2.09 -5.76 -13.61
C PHE A 345 -3.49 -6.29 -13.90
N PHE A 346 -3.80 -7.52 -13.52
CA PHE A 346 -5.13 -8.05 -13.85
C PHE A 346 -6.25 -7.40 -13.01
N LYS A 347 -5.98 -6.95 -11.78
CA LYS A 347 -6.97 -6.21 -11.00
C LYS A 347 -7.19 -4.79 -11.52
N ALA A 348 -6.14 -4.12 -11.94
CA ALA A 348 -6.28 -2.85 -12.63
C ALA A 348 -7.17 -3.01 -13.86
N LEU A 349 -6.92 -4.02 -14.68
CA LEU A 349 -7.75 -4.33 -15.86
C LEU A 349 -9.21 -4.60 -15.49
N LEU A 350 -9.46 -5.43 -14.47
CA LEU A 350 -10.82 -5.77 -14.06
C LEU A 350 -11.61 -4.55 -13.56
N PHE A 351 -11.01 -3.70 -12.74
CA PHE A 351 -11.66 -2.49 -12.26
C PHE A 351 -11.87 -1.45 -13.36
N LEU A 352 -10.87 -1.20 -14.20
CA LEU A 352 -11.01 -0.26 -15.30
C LEU A 352 -12.03 -0.76 -16.33
N GLY A 353 -12.04 -2.08 -16.60
CA GLY A 353 -13.07 -2.71 -17.44
C GLY A 353 -14.48 -2.60 -16.82
N ALA A 354 -14.62 -2.83 -15.52
CA ALA A 354 -15.89 -2.61 -14.83
C ALA A 354 -16.34 -1.15 -14.92
N GLY A 355 -15.41 -0.19 -14.79
CA GLY A 355 -15.71 1.23 -14.98
C GLY A 355 -16.23 1.56 -16.37
N SER A 356 -15.65 0.96 -17.40
CA SER A 356 -16.11 1.11 -18.78
C SER A 356 -17.51 0.52 -18.98
N VAL A 357 -17.80 -0.65 -18.38
CA VAL A 357 -19.14 -1.27 -18.44
C VAL A 357 -20.17 -0.39 -17.72
N ILE A 358 -19.87 0.07 -16.50
CA ILE A 358 -20.76 0.94 -15.72
C ILE A 358 -21.08 2.22 -16.51
N HIS A 359 -20.08 2.80 -17.16
CA HIS A 359 -20.27 4.02 -17.97
C HIS A 359 -21.15 3.75 -19.20
N ALA A 360 -20.96 2.61 -19.88
CA ALA A 360 -21.77 2.21 -21.01
C ALA A 360 -23.23 1.88 -20.62
N MET A 361 -23.46 1.43 -19.40
CA MET A 361 -24.79 1.12 -18.84
C MET A 361 -25.43 2.30 -18.11
N HIS A 362 -25.03 3.55 -18.42
CA HIS A 362 -25.57 4.76 -17.81
C HIS A 362 -25.51 4.77 -16.27
N HIS A 363 -24.38 4.30 -15.72
CA HIS A 363 -24.11 4.22 -14.27
C HIS A 363 -24.95 3.21 -13.48
N GLU A 364 -25.61 2.25 -14.10
CA GLU A 364 -26.13 1.07 -13.43
C GLU A 364 -24.99 0.12 -13.02
N GLN A 365 -25.04 -0.41 -11.76
CA GLN A 365 -23.99 -1.25 -11.17
C GLN A 365 -24.47 -2.65 -10.88
#